data_3c304b7ef86a5cd8c5ae6002ecc9051b
#
_entry.id   3c304b7ef86a5cd8c5ae6002ecc9051b
#
_cell.length_a   1.000
_cell.length_b   1.000
_cell.length_c   1.000
_cell.angle_alpha   90.00
_cell.angle_beta   90.00
_cell.angle_gamma   90.00
#
_symmetry.space_group_name_H-M   'P 1'
#
loop_
_entity.id
_entity.type
_entity.pdbx_description
1 polymer ?
#
loop_
_entity_poly.entity_id
_entity_poly.type
_entity_poly.pdbx_seq_one_letter_code
_entity_poly.pdbx_strand_id
1 'polypeptide(L)'
;AIARALANDPKMLLLDEPFGALDNQTRVLMQELLLGIWESAQKTVLFVTHDIDEAIFMANRVAVFSARPGRIKTEIAVDFPHPRSYTIKTSPEFMDIKARLTEEIRAESMAAAEH
;
A
#
# COMPACT_ATOMS: atom_id res chain seq x y z
N ALA A 1 -9.28 -14.44 3.10
CA ALA A 1 -8.97 -14.36 1.68
C ALA A 1 -9.67 -13.18 1.03
N ILE A 2 -9.03 -12.62 0.00
CA ILE A 2 -9.54 -11.44 -0.70
C ILE A 2 -10.91 -11.68 -1.32
N ALA A 3 -11.08 -12.80 -2.01
CA ALA A 3 -12.34 -13.13 -2.67
C ALA A 3 -13.49 -13.24 -1.67
N ARG A 4 -13.22 -13.78 -0.51
CA ARG A 4 -14.22 -13.91 0.54
C ARG A 4 -14.67 -12.56 1.08
N ALA A 5 -13.71 -11.65 1.27
CA ALA A 5 -14.01 -10.30 1.72
C ALA A 5 -14.88 -9.56 0.71
N LEU A 6 -14.58 -9.70 -0.59
CA LEU A 6 -15.34 -9.05 -1.65
C LEU A 6 -16.75 -9.66 -1.81
N ALA A 7 -16.90 -10.98 -1.58
CA ALA A 7 -18.17 -11.66 -1.74
C ALA A 7 -19.25 -11.16 -0.78
N ASN A 8 -18.85 -10.67 0.38
CA ASN A 8 -19.78 -10.14 1.38
C ASN A 8 -20.16 -8.68 1.15
N ASP A 9 -19.61 -8.06 0.11
CA ASP A 9 -19.86 -6.67 -0.27
C ASP A 9 -19.83 -5.68 0.90
N PRO A 10 -18.77 -5.70 1.74
CA PRO A 10 -18.68 -4.78 2.86
C PRO A 10 -18.40 -3.36 2.39
N LYS A 11 -18.80 -2.38 3.20
CA LYS A 11 -18.50 -0.97 2.92
C LYS A 11 -17.02 -0.65 3.11
N MET A 12 -16.34 -1.41 3.97
CA MET A 12 -14.93 -1.23 4.27
C MET A 12 -14.25 -2.60 4.28
N LEU A 13 -13.09 -2.68 3.64
CA LEU A 13 -12.26 -3.88 3.63
C LEU A 13 -10.97 -3.62 4.38
N LEU A 14 -10.58 -4.58 5.20
CA LEU A 14 -9.27 -4.59 5.85
C LEU A 14 -8.50 -5.79 5.32
N LEU A 15 -7.37 -5.53 4.67
CA LEU A 15 -6.51 -6.56 4.09
C LEU A 15 -5.13 -6.46 4.73
N ASP A 16 -4.63 -7.59 5.23
CA ASP A 16 -3.33 -7.67 5.88
C ASP A 16 -2.40 -8.54 5.04
N GLU A 17 -1.37 -7.93 4.47
CA GLU A 17 -0.39 -8.60 3.62
C GLU A 17 -1.04 -9.46 2.54
N PRO A 18 -1.99 -8.90 1.74
CA PRO A 18 -2.81 -9.74 0.87
C PRO A 18 -2.04 -10.42 -0.27
N PHE A 19 -0.86 -9.92 -0.62
CA PHE A 19 -0.07 -10.45 -1.72
C PHE A 19 1.22 -11.15 -1.27
N GLY A 20 1.39 -11.34 0.04
CA GLY A 20 2.66 -11.80 0.59
C GLY A 20 3.13 -13.16 0.11
N ALA A 21 2.21 -14.06 -0.24
CA ALA A 21 2.54 -15.42 -0.68
C ALA A 21 2.73 -15.55 -2.19
N LEU A 22 2.53 -14.49 -2.95
CA LEU A 22 2.56 -14.54 -4.42
C LEU A 22 3.96 -14.23 -4.97
N ASP A 23 4.29 -14.82 -6.12
CA ASP A 23 5.51 -14.45 -6.84
C ASP A 23 5.36 -13.05 -7.46
N ASN A 24 6.46 -12.48 -7.96
CA ASN A 24 6.47 -11.09 -8.43
C ASN A 24 5.50 -10.84 -9.58
N GLN A 25 5.44 -11.74 -10.55
CA GLN A 25 4.58 -11.54 -11.72
C GLN A 25 3.10 -11.65 -11.34
N THR A 26 2.76 -12.68 -10.59
CA THR A 26 1.38 -12.89 -10.12
C THR A 26 0.95 -11.75 -9.21
N ARG A 27 1.85 -11.26 -8.37
CA ARG A 27 1.57 -10.13 -7.48
C ARG A 27 1.17 -8.89 -8.26
N VAL A 28 1.94 -8.53 -9.30
CA VAL A 28 1.64 -7.35 -10.12
C VAL A 28 0.28 -7.49 -10.80
N LEU A 29 -0.01 -8.64 -11.38
CA LEU A 29 -1.28 -8.89 -12.03
C LEU A 29 -2.45 -8.78 -11.06
N MET A 30 -2.31 -9.34 -9.87
CA MET A 30 -3.36 -9.27 -8.85
C MET A 30 -3.54 -7.86 -8.31
N GLN A 31 -2.47 -7.11 -8.17
CA GLN A 31 -2.55 -5.71 -7.76
C GLN A 31 -3.33 -4.89 -8.76
N GLU A 32 -3.05 -5.04 -10.04
CA GLU A 32 -3.76 -4.32 -11.09
C GLU A 32 -5.24 -4.71 -11.13
N LEU A 33 -5.54 -6.00 -11.00
CA LEU A 33 -6.91 -6.50 -11.01
C LEU A 33 -7.71 -5.94 -9.83
N LEU A 34 -7.16 -6.00 -8.63
CA LEU A 34 -7.85 -5.49 -7.43
C LEU A 34 -8.03 -3.99 -7.48
N LEU A 35 -7.04 -3.27 -8.01
CA LEU A 35 -7.14 -1.83 -8.14
C LEU A 35 -8.31 -1.44 -9.03
N GLY A 36 -8.50 -2.15 -10.15
CA GLY A 36 -9.65 -1.94 -11.03
C GLY A 36 -10.97 -2.21 -10.33
N ILE A 37 -11.05 -3.27 -9.55
CA ILE A 37 -12.26 -3.60 -8.79
C ILE A 37 -12.57 -2.52 -7.76
N TRP A 38 -11.55 -2.05 -7.01
CA TRP A 38 -11.73 -1.02 -5.99
C TRP A 38 -12.19 0.30 -6.57
N GLU A 39 -11.63 0.68 -7.73
CA GLU A 39 -12.05 1.91 -8.43
C GLU A 39 -13.52 1.85 -8.84
N SER A 40 -13.96 0.70 -9.34
CA SER A 40 -15.34 0.52 -9.78
C SER A 40 -16.33 0.46 -8.62
N ALA A 41 -15.94 -0.20 -7.54
CA ALA A 41 -16.83 -0.44 -6.40
C ALA A 41 -16.92 0.74 -5.43
N GLN A 42 -15.99 1.68 -5.51
CA GLN A 42 -15.92 2.86 -4.62
C GLN A 42 -15.98 2.49 -3.14
N LYS A 43 -15.26 1.45 -2.78
CA LYS A 43 -15.18 1.01 -1.39
C LYS A 43 -13.96 1.60 -0.69
N THR A 44 -14.08 1.74 0.64
CA THR A 44 -12.93 2.10 1.47
C THR A 44 -12.13 0.83 1.73
N VAL A 45 -10.85 0.87 1.39
CA VAL A 45 -9.95 -0.26 1.61
C VAL A 45 -8.78 0.21 2.46
N LEU A 46 -8.57 -0.47 3.58
CA LEU A 46 -7.40 -0.29 4.41
C LEU A 46 -6.53 -1.53 4.24
N PHE A 47 -5.30 -1.32 3.76
CA PHE A 47 -4.47 -2.49 3.51
C PHE A 47 -3.07 -2.30 4.12
N VAL A 48 -2.57 -3.34 4.78
CA VAL A 48 -1.32 -3.32 5.53
C VAL A 48 -0.28 -4.12 4.75
N THR A 49 0.89 -3.51 4.55
CA THR A 49 1.98 -4.16 3.83
C THR A 49 3.33 -3.66 4.31
N HIS A 50 4.36 -4.49 4.16
CA HIS A 50 5.75 -4.09 4.36
C HIS A 50 6.43 -3.67 3.06
N ASP A 51 5.75 -3.82 1.93
CA ASP A 51 6.29 -3.50 0.61
C ASP A 51 5.92 -2.06 0.25
N ILE A 52 6.92 -1.19 0.20
CA ILE A 52 6.73 0.23 -0.08
C ILE A 52 6.18 0.45 -1.49
N ASP A 53 6.70 -0.26 -2.49
CA ASP A 53 6.22 -0.13 -3.86
C ASP A 53 4.74 -0.49 -3.96
N GLU A 54 4.34 -1.55 -3.29
CA GLU A 54 2.95 -1.99 -3.24
C GLU A 54 2.05 -0.92 -2.61
N ALA A 55 2.49 -0.35 -1.50
CA ALA A 55 1.72 0.68 -0.81
C ALA A 55 1.48 1.89 -1.71
N ILE A 56 2.52 2.36 -2.39
CA ILE A 56 2.41 3.52 -3.27
C ILE A 56 1.54 3.21 -4.48
N PHE A 57 1.72 2.03 -5.07
CA PHE A 57 0.98 1.65 -6.28
C PHE A 57 -0.52 1.51 -6.01
N MET A 58 -0.88 0.98 -4.86
CA MET A 58 -2.28 0.61 -4.55
C MET A 58 -3.06 1.72 -3.86
N ALA A 59 -2.41 2.58 -3.09
CA ALA A 59 -3.10 3.47 -2.16
C ALA A 59 -3.28 4.87 -2.71
N ASN A 60 -4.31 5.56 -2.22
CA ASN A 60 -4.47 7.01 -2.40
C ASN A 60 -3.76 7.78 -1.29
N ARG A 61 -3.57 7.14 -0.15
CA ARG A 61 -2.86 7.70 1.00
C ARG A 61 -2.08 6.58 1.67
N VAL A 62 -0.85 6.88 2.06
CA VAL A 62 0.02 5.94 2.76
C VAL A 62 0.35 6.50 4.12
N ALA A 63 0.12 5.70 5.16
CA ALA A 63 0.46 6.07 6.53
C ALA A 63 1.61 5.21 7.02
N VAL A 64 2.62 5.84 7.63
CA VAL A 64 3.72 5.14 8.29
C VAL A 64 3.46 5.17 9.78
N PHE A 65 3.47 4.00 10.40
CA PHE A 65 3.25 3.88 11.84
C PHE A 65 4.58 3.87 12.57
N SER A 66 4.61 4.50 13.73
CA SER A 66 5.77 4.37 14.61
C SER A 66 5.79 2.99 15.24
N ALA A 67 7.00 2.47 15.49
CA ALA A 67 7.17 1.16 16.11
C ALA A 67 6.57 1.13 17.51
N ARG A 68 6.72 2.21 18.23
CA ARG A 68 6.18 2.35 19.59
C ARG A 68 5.92 3.83 19.87
N PRO A 69 4.72 4.18 20.37
CA PRO A 69 3.62 3.31 20.85
C PRO A 69 2.57 2.96 19.78
N GLY A 70 2.91 2.84 18.52
CA GLY A 70 1.96 2.43 17.50
C GLY A 70 1.04 3.55 17.05
N ARG A 71 1.61 4.70 16.72
CA ARG A 71 0.88 5.87 16.21
C ARG A 71 1.21 6.12 14.77
N ILE A 72 0.33 6.84 14.09
CA ILE A 72 0.64 7.33 12.76
C ILE A 72 1.74 8.38 12.88
N LYS A 73 2.88 8.10 12.27
CA LYS A 73 4.02 9.01 12.28
C LYS A 73 3.96 10.01 11.13
N THR A 74 3.61 9.51 9.96
CA THR A 74 3.60 10.30 8.74
C THR A 74 2.50 9.80 7.84
N GLU A 75 1.84 10.71 7.13
CA GLU A 75 0.82 10.37 6.15
C GLU A 75 1.11 11.13 4.87
N ILE A 76 1.16 10.41 3.75
CA ILE A 76 1.50 10.97 2.45
C ILE A 76 0.37 10.70 1.48
N ALA A 77 -0.12 11.75 0.80
CA ALA A 77 -1.09 11.61 -0.28
C ALA A 77 -0.38 11.09 -1.53
N VAL A 78 -1.05 10.18 -2.25
CA VAL A 78 -0.52 9.58 -3.47
C VAL A 78 -1.47 9.93 -4.61
N ASP A 79 -1.10 10.92 -5.41
CA ASP A 79 -1.99 11.54 -6.40
C ASP A 79 -1.78 11.03 -7.83
N PHE A 80 -1.42 9.77 -8.00
CA PHE A 80 -1.32 9.20 -9.35
C PHE A 80 -2.72 9.03 -9.94
N PRO A 81 -2.89 9.38 -11.22
CA PRO A 81 -4.19 9.20 -11.88
C PRO A 81 -4.56 7.73 -12.03
N HIS A 82 -5.85 7.48 -12.18
CA HIS A 82 -6.39 6.17 -12.46
C HIS A 82 -6.85 6.08 -13.90
N PRO A 83 -6.78 4.90 -14.53
CA PRO A 83 -6.25 3.65 -13.98
C PRO A 83 -4.73 3.70 -13.87
N ARG A 84 -4.20 3.11 -12.82
CA ARG A 84 -2.75 3.05 -12.62
C ARG A 84 -2.16 1.84 -13.31
N SER A 85 -1.03 2.06 -14.00
CA SER A 85 -0.25 1.00 -14.61
C SER A 85 1.05 0.82 -13.84
N TYR A 86 1.60 -0.40 -13.86
CA TYR A 86 2.86 -0.67 -13.18
C TYR A 86 4.00 0.24 -13.66
N THR A 87 3.86 0.86 -14.83
CA THR A 87 4.88 1.76 -15.38
C THR A 87 5.09 3.00 -14.52
N ILE A 88 4.14 3.39 -13.67
CA ILE A 88 4.33 4.52 -12.76
C ILE A 88 5.45 4.28 -11.76
N LYS A 89 5.81 3.01 -11.52
CA LYS A 89 6.87 2.66 -10.57
C LYS A 89 8.24 3.16 -10.98
N THR A 90 8.41 3.56 -12.23
CA THR A 90 9.66 4.14 -12.73
C THR A 90 9.60 5.64 -12.88
N SER A 91 8.47 6.28 -12.54
CA SER A 91 8.33 7.73 -12.65
C SER A 91 9.11 8.46 -11.54
N PRO A 92 9.58 9.69 -11.80
CA PRO A 92 10.25 10.48 -10.78
C PRO A 92 9.37 10.73 -9.55
N GLU A 93 8.08 10.95 -9.74
CA GLU A 93 7.12 11.20 -8.67
C GLU A 93 6.99 9.99 -7.75
N PHE A 94 6.97 8.79 -8.33
CA PHE A 94 6.93 7.55 -7.56
C PHE A 94 8.20 7.39 -6.74
N MET A 95 9.36 7.64 -7.36
CA MET A 95 10.65 7.52 -6.68
C MET A 95 10.80 8.52 -5.55
N ASP A 96 10.25 9.73 -5.68
CA ASP A 96 10.27 10.72 -4.63
C ASP A 96 9.47 10.26 -3.41
N ILE A 97 8.27 9.73 -3.63
CA ILE A 97 7.45 9.21 -2.54
C ILE A 97 8.13 8.01 -1.88
N LYS A 98 8.68 7.12 -2.70
CA LYS A 98 9.41 5.96 -2.21
C LYS A 98 10.59 6.36 -1.33
N ALA A 99 11.34 7.37 -1.74
CA ALA A 99 12.48 7.86 -0.96
C ALA A 99 12.04 8.39 0.39
N ARG A 100 10.94 9.16 0.43
CA ARG A 100 10.41 9.69 1.68
C ARG A 100 9.95 8.58 2.62
N LEU A 101 9.21 7.61 2.10
CA LEU A 101 8.71 6.50 2.91
C LEU A 101 9.85 5.62 3.40
N THR A 102 10.84 5.36 2.54
CA THR A 102 12.00 4.56 2.91
C THR A 102 12.75 5.21 4.08
N GLU A 103 12.94 6.53 4.03
CA GLU A 103 13.62 7.26 5.08
C GLU A 103 12.85 7.21 6.39
N GLU A 104 11.53 7.38 6.34
CA GLU A 104 10.68 7.32 7.53
C GLU A 104 10.70 5.93 8.17
N ILE A 105 10.64 4.89 7.35
CA ILE A 105 10.67 3.51 7.86
C ILE A 105 12.05 3.18 8.44
N ARG A 106 13.11 3.64 7.78
CA ARG A 106 14.48 3.44 8.27
C ARG A 106 14.66 4.09 9.64
N ALA A 107 14.18 5.32 9.79
CA ALA A 107 14.26 6.03 11.07
C ALA A 107 13.56 5.27 12.18
N GLU A 108 12.38 4.69 11.90
CA GLU A 108 11.65 3.88 12.86
C GLU A 108 12.38 2.58 13.21
N SER A 109 12.97 1.93 12.22
CA SER A 109 13.73 0.70 12.46
C SER A 109 14.95 0.96 13.33
N MET A 110 15.64 2.07 13.11
CA MET A 110 16.79 2.47 13.92
C MET A 110 16.38 2.83 15.35
N ALA A 111 15.28 3.56 15.50
CA ALA A 111 14.75 3.90 16.83
C ALA A 111 14.35 2.66 17.61
N ALA A 112 13.71 1.69 16.94
CA ALA A 112 13.32 0.44 17.58
C ALA A 112 14.53 -0.38 18.01
N ALA A 113 15.61 -0.35 17.25
CA ALA A 113 16.84 -1.09 17.56
C ALA A 113 17.58 -0.51 18.77
N GLU A 114 17.37 0.78 19.08
CA GLU A 114 18.00 1.44 20.23
C GLU A 114 17.31 1.11 21.56
N HIS A 115 16.15 0.49 21.50
CA HIS A 115 15.38 0.10 22.65
C HIS A 115 15.33 -1.42 22.77
#